data_8e9bb926ee80b6c1edcf4cbfd0d8f945
#
_entry.id   8e9bb926ee80b6c1edcf4cbfd0d8f945
#
_cell.length_a   1.000
_cell.length_b   1.000
_cell.length_c   1.000
_cell.angle_alpha   90.00
_cell.angle_beta   90.00
_cell.angle_gamma   90.00
#
_symmetry.space_group_name_H-M   'P 1'
#
loop_
_entity.id
_entity.type
_entity.pdbx_description
1 polymer ?
#
loop_
_entity_poly.entity_id
_entity_poly.type
_entity_poly.pdbx_seq_one_letter_code
_entity_poly.pdbx_strand_id
1 'polypeptide(L)'
;MKRLFLSSSFADVVSLLKQFDEDNCEGKTVTFIATASIPEKVKFYVGAGKKALEKNGFVVDELEISQATAEDISQKLRHNDYIYVSGGNTFFLLQELKRTGADKIIVEQINAGKLYIGESAGSMILSPNIEYAKEMDDYKIATGLDSYDALHVVEFYPVPHYTNSPFKKAVEKIISKYEAKITLNPISNSQAILVKADTVVIVNK
;
A
#
# COMPACT_ATOMS: atom_id res chain seq x y z
N MET A 1 4.17 1.48 18.20
CA MET A 1 5.31 1.89 17.33
C MET A 1 4.97 1.53 15.91
N LYS A 2 5.05 2.46 14.94
CA LYS A 2 4.75 2.20 13.52
C LYS A 2 5.66 1.12 12.94
N ARG A 3 5.08 0.20 12.17
CA ARG A 3 5.79 -0.85 11.43
C ARG A 3 5.19 -0.91 10.01
N LEU A 4 5.95 -0.46 9.01
CA LEU A 4 5.48 -0.41 7.62
C LEU A 4 6.47 -1.10 6.70
N PHE A 5 5.96 -1.92 5.81
CA PHE A 5 6.68 -2.51 4.70
C PHE A 5 6.05 -2.03 3.39
N LEU A 6 6.74 -1.13 2.68
CA LEU A 6 6.19 -0.49 1.48
C LEU A 6 7.01 -0.93 0.26
N SER A 7 6.34 -1.44 -0.75
CA SER A 7 6.96 -2.00 -1.94
C SER A 7 6.33 -1.49 -3.24
N SER A 8 7.03 -1.66 -4.35
CA SER A 8 6.47 -1.50 -5.68
C SER A 8 5.77 -2.77 -6.14
N SER A 9 6.43 -3.93 -5.96
CA SER A 9 5.97 -5.27 -6.31
C SER A 9 6.26 -6.19 -5.13
N PHE A 10 5.25 -6.52 -4.35
CA PHE A 10 5.41 -7.27 -3.12
C PHE A 10 5.96 -8.68 -3.35
N ALA A 11 5.44 -9.38 -4.37
CA ALA A 11 5.87 -10.73 -4.68
C ALA A 11 7.37 -10.82 -5.01
N ASP A 12 7.95 -9.74 -5.56
CA ASP A 12 9.37 -9.69 -5.89
C ASP A 12 10.26 -9.52 -4.66
N VAL A 13 9.75 -8.88 -3.59
CA VAL A 13 10.53 -8.51 -2.40
C VAL A 13 10.05 -9.16 -1.11
N VAL A 14 9.15 -10.13 -1.17
CA VAL A 14 8.58 -10.78 0.01
C VAL A 14 9.64 -11.38 0.96
N SER A 15 10.81 -11.78 0.44
CA SER A 15 11.92 -12.26 1.27
C SER A 15 12.46 -11.21 2.25
N LEU A 16 12.36 -9.91 1.90
CA LEU A 16 12.75 -8.81 2.77
C LEU A 16 11.77 -8.64 3.95
N LEU A 17 10.50 -9.01 3.76
CA LEU A 17 9.50 -8.96 4.83
C LEU A 17 9.89 -9.87 5.99
N LYS A 18 10.40 -11.09 5.71
CA LYS A 18 10.87 -12.01 6.75
C LYS A 18 12.05 -11.49 7.56
N GLN A 19 12.87 -10.65 6.95
CA GLN A 19 14.01 -10.02 7.65
C GLN A 19 13.56 -8.81 8.49
N PHE A 20 12.51 -8.14 8.05
CA PHE A 20 11.95 -6.97 8.73
C PHE A 20 11.03 -7.35 9.89
N ASP A 21 10.19 -8.36 9.66
CA ASP A 21 9.24 -8.86 10.65
C ASP A 21 9.91 -9.93 11.50
N GLU A 22 10.26 -9.57 12.72
CA GLU A 22 10.90 -10.46 13.71
C GLU A 22 9.94 -11.54 14.22
N ASP A 23 8.62 -11.36 13.98
CA ASP A 23 7.59 -12.30 14.37
C ASP A 23 7.54 -13.48 13.35
N ASN A 24 7.20 -14.67 13.84
CA ASN A 24 6.94 -15.79 12.95
C ASN A 24 5.61 -15.56 12.21
N CYS A 25 5.67 -15.47 10.88
CA CYS A 25 4.49 -15.28 10.03
C CYS A 25 3.58 -16.53 9.94
N GLU A 26 4.06 -17.70 10.34
CA GLU A 26 3.34 -18.97 10.20
C GLU A 26 2.03 -18.97 10.98
N GLY A 27 0.91 -19.19 10.27
CA GLY A 27 -0.43 -19.19 10.82
C GLY A 27 -1.00 -17.81 11.17
N LYS A 28 -0.24 -16.72 10.98
CA LYS A 28 -0.72 -15.36 11.21
C LYS A 28 -1.72 -14.92 10.15
N THR A 29 -2.74 -14.21 10.57
CA THR A 29 -3.81 -13.73 9.70
C THR A 29 -3.45 -12.37 9.10
N VAL A 30 -3.76 -12.18 7.80
CA VAL A 30 -3.57 -10.91 7.11
C VAL A 30 -4.85 -10.47 6.43
N THR A 31 -5.36 -9.27 6.76
CA THR A 31 -6.43 -8.64 6.01
C THR A 31 -5.89 -8.22 4.65
N PHE A 32 -6.35 -8.88 3.58
CA PHE A 32 -5.90 -8.65 2.21
C PHE A 32 -6.88 -7.75 1.46
N ILE A 33 -6.48 -6.52 1.17
CA ILE A 33 -7.30 -5.50 0.54
C ILE A 33 -6.83 -5.31 -0.91
N ALA A 34 -7.67 -5.72 -1.89
CA ALA A 34 -7.38 -5.59 -3.32
C ALA A 34 -8.22 -4.51 -4.00
N THR A 35 -8.90 -3.66 -3.25
CA THR A 35 -9.85 -2.64 -3.73
C THR A 35 -9.27 -1.73 -4.81
N ALA A 36 -8.00 -1.32 -4.70
CA ALA A 36 -7.33 -0.50 -5.71
C ALA A 36 -7.37 -1.13 -7.12
N SER A 37 -7.42 -2.46 -7.20
CA SER A 37 -7.40 -3.19 -8.46
C SER A 37 -8.76 -3.26 -9.18
N ILE A 38 -9.87 -2.88 -8.54
CA ILE A 38 -11.21 -3.05 -9.10
C ILE A 38 -11.37 -2.40 -10.47
N PRO A 39 -11.00 -1.13 -10.68
CA PRO A 39 -11.13 -0.48 -11.97
C PRO A 39 -10.08 -0.93 -13.00
N GLU A 40 -9.06 -1.70 -12.57
CA GLU A 40 -7.95 -2.09 -13.44
C GLU A 40 -8.29 -3.28 -14.33
N LYS A 41 -7.83 -3.23 -15.59
CA LYS A 41 -7.97 -4.33 -16.56
C LYS A 41 -6.99 -5.47 -16.27
N VAL A 42 -5.82 -5.16 -15.76
CA VAL A 42 -4.71 -6.09 -15.49
C VAL A 42 -4.57 -6.26 -13.99
N LYS A 43 -4.72 -7.50 -13.49
CA LYS A 43 -4.80 -7.81 -12.04
C LYS A 43 -3.89 -8.98 -11.62
N PHE A 44 -2.93 -9.39 -12.45
CA PHE A 44 -2.08 -10.54 -12.13
C PHE A 44 -1.27 -10.34 -10.82
N TYR A 45 -0.89 -9.10 -10.51
CA TYR A 45 -0.14 -8.74 -9.30
C TYR A 45 -0.94 -9.04 -8.02
N VAL A 46 -2.26 -8.88 -8.04
CA VAL A 46 -3.12 -9.23 -6.90
C VAL A 46 -2.96 -10.70 -6.53
N GLY A 47 -3.10 -11.59 -7.54
CA GLY A 47 -2.89 -13.02 -7.33
C GLY A 47 -1.46 -13.39 -6.97
N ALA A 48 -0.46 -12.65 -7.49
CA ALA A 48 0.94 -12.84 -7.14
C ALA A 48 1.21 -12.46 -5.68
N GLY A 49 0.69 -11.31 -5.23
CA GLY A 49 0.80 -10.85 -3.84
C GLY A 49 0.13 -11.83 -2.85
N LYS A 50 -1.09 -12.28 -3.16
CA LYS A 50 -1.79 -13.28 -2.34
C LYS A 50 -1.00 -14.57 -2.21
N LYS A 51 -0.55 -15.14 -3.34
CA LYS A 51 0.28 -16.36 -3.34
C LYS A 51 1.60 -16.17 -2.60
N ALA A 52 2.20 -14.98 -2.67
CA ALA A 52 3.43 -14.69 -1.95
C ALA A 52 3.20 -14.71 -0.43
N LEU A 53 2.09 -14.15 0.06
CA LEU A 53 1.70 -14.22 1.46
C LEU A 53 1.46 -15.68 1.90
N GLU A 54 0.62 -16.42 1.18
CA GLU A 54 0.29 -17.82 1.48
C GLU A 54 1.54 -18.73 1.54
N LYS A 55 2.44 -18.58 0.57
CA LYS A 55 3.72 -19.32 0.54
C LYS A 55 4.68 -18.96 1.69
N ASN A 56 4.45 -17.82 2.34
CA ASN A 56 5.22 -17.39 3.50
C ASN A 56 4.51 -17.68 4.83
N GLY A 57 3.46 -18.49 4.81
CA GLY A 57 2.78 -19.03 6.00
C GLY A 57 1.60 -18.20 6.49
N PHE A 58 1.25 -17.08 5.81
CA PHE A 58 0.11 -16.27 6.20
C PHE A 58 -1.23 -16.96 5.87
N VAL A 59 -2.21 -16.76 6.73
CA VAL A 59 -3.62 -17.05 6.45
C VAL A 59 -4.25 -15.78 5.87
N VAL A 60 -4.55 -15.81 4.58
CA VAL A 60 -5.09 -14.64 3.86
C VAL A 60 -6.59 -14.53 4.05
N ASP A 61 -7.05 -13.43 4.66
CA ASP A 61 -8.45 -13.08 4.84
C ASP A 61 -8.81 -11.88 3.95
N GLU A 62 -9.47 -12.14 2.82
CA GLU A 62 -9.78 -11.14 1.82
C GLU A 62 -10.85 -10.17 2.30
N LEU A 63 -10.65 -8.88 2.05
CA LEU A 63 -11.57 -7.80 2.35
C LEU A 63 -11.72 -6.86 1.16
N GLU A 64 -12.90 -6.85 0.53
CA GLU A 64 -13.23 -5.89 -0.51
C GLU A 64 -13.95 -4.69 0.10
N ILE A 65 -13.20 -3.61 0.32
CA ILE A 65 -13.67 -2.40 1.03
C ILE A 65 -14.90 -1.77 0.36
N SER A 66 -14.97 -1.78 -0.97
CA SER A 66 -16.06 -1.12 -1.71
C SER A 66 -17.42 -1.79 -1.53
N GLN A 67 -17.44 -3.06 -1.10
CA GLN A 67 -18.65 -3.88 -0.98
C GLN A 67 -18.92 -4.37 0.45
N ALA A 68 -17.91 -4.32 1.32
CA ALA A 68 -18.00 -4.83 2.69
C ALA A 68 -18.88 -3.95 3.58
N THR A 69 -19.49 -4.55 4.58
CA THR A 69 -20.19 -3.80 5.64
C THR A 69 -19.19 -3.12 6.57
N ALA A 70 -19.62 -2.06 7.26
CA ALA A 70 -18.79 -1.39 8.25
C ALA A 70 -18.35 -2.35 9.38
N GLU A 71 -19.18 -3.33 9.71
CA GLU A 71 -18.89 -4.35 10.72
C GLU A 71 -17.76 -5.29 10.23
N ASP A 72 -17.87 -5.83 9.01
CA ASP A 72 -16.82 -6.69 8.41
C ASP A 72 -15.49 -5.96 8.30
N ILE A 73 -15.51 -4.69 7.85
CA ILE A 73 -14.32 -3.85 7.77
C ILE A 73 -13.68 -3.70 9.15
N SER A 74 -14.47 -3.31 10.14
CA SER A 74 -13.97 -3.13 11.50
C SER A 74 -13.44 -4.43 12.08
N GLN A 75 -14.18 -5.53 11.93
CA GLN A 75 -13.79 -6.84 12.45
C GLN A 75 -12.45 -7.29 11.84
N LYS A 76 -12.34 -7.36 10.52
CA LYS A 76 -11.13 -7.86 9.86
C LYS A 76 -9.91 -6.98 10.12
N LEU A 77 -10.04 -5.65 10.01
CA LEU A 77 -8.94 -4.73 10.24
C LEU A 77 -8.43 -4.76 11.69
N ARG A 78 -9.32 -5.00 12.68
CA ARG A 78 -8.95 -5.01 14.10
C ARG A 78 -8.42 -6.37 14.58
N HIS A 79 -9.02 -7.49 14.11
CA HIS A 79 -8.70 -8.81 14.67
C HIS A 79 -7.55 -9.51 13.94
N ASN A 80 -7.40 -9.33 12.62
CA ASN A 80 -6.27 -9.92 11.91
C ASN A 80 -4.93 -9.32 12.36
N ASP A 81 -3.87 -10.12 12.30
CA ASP A 81 -2.54 -9.74 12.80
C ASP A 81 -1.87 -8.66 11.92
N TYR A 82 -2.12 -8.67 10.60
CA TYR A 82 -1.50 -7.80 9.61
C TYR A 82 -2.54 -7.17 8.68
N ILE A 83 -2.14 -6.06 8.04
CA ILE A 83 -2.90 -5.42 6.97
C ILE A 83 -2.04 -5.41 5.71
N TYR A 84 -2.56 -5.96 4.61
CA TYR A 84 -1.96 -5.86 3.29
C TYR A 84 -2.90 -5.09 2.35
N VAL A 85 -2.36 -4.08 1.67
CA VAL A 85 -3.08 -3.30 0.66
C VAL A 85 -2.35 -3.41 -0.67
N SER A 86 -3.02 -3.98 -1.68
CA SER A 86 -2.43 -4.23 -2.98
C SER A 86 -2.33 -2.99 -3.86
N GLY A 87 -1.67 -3.14 -5.00
CA GLY A 87 -1.62 -2.16 -6.06
C GLY A 87 -2.93 -1.99 -6.82
N GLY A 88 -2.95 -1.02 -7.74
CA GLY A 88 -4.05 -0.63 -8.59
C GLY A 88 -4.19 0.88 -8.63
N ASN A 89 -5.39 1.41 -8.81
CA ASN A 89 -5.65 2.84 -8.87
C ASN A 89 -5.68 3.47 -7.48
N THR A 90 -4.74 4.36 -7.22
CA THR A 90 -4.56 5.01 -5.92
C THR A 90 -5.73 5.93 -5.55
N PHE A 91 -6.33 6.59 -6.54
CA PHE A 91 -7.47 7.51 -6.30
C PHE A 91 -8.75 6.75 -5.96
N PHE A 92 -9.03 5.66 -6.67
CA PHE A 92 -10.15 4.79 -6.36
C PHE A 92 -10.01 4.16 -4.98
N LEU A 93 -8.81 3.72 -4.62
CA LEU A 93 -8.52 3.22 -3.27
C LEU A 93 -8.83 4.27 -2.21
N LEU A 94 -8.33 5.51 -2.37
CA LEU A 94 -8.56 6.59 -1.41
C LEU A 94 -10.05 6.89 -1.26
N GLN A 95 -10.77 6.97 -2.38
CA GLN A 95 -12.22 7.19 -2.37
C GLN A 95 -12.94 6.15 -1.53
N GLU A 96 -12.69 4.86 -1.78
CA GLU A 96 -13.38 3.79 -1.08
C GLU A 96 -13.00 3.69 0.39
N LEU A 97 -11.74 3.91 0.73
CA LEU A 97 -11.28 3.97 2.12
C LEU A 97 -12.00 5.09 2.90
N LYS A 98 -12.07 6.30 2.33
CA LYS A 98 -12.76 7.45 2.96
C LYS A 98 -14.27 7.23 3.04
N ARG A 99 -14.90 6.77 1.96
CA ARG A 99 -16.33 6.52 1.91
C ARG A 99 -16.81 5.54 2.97
N THR A 100 -16.02 4.52 3.27
CA THR A 100 -16.35 3.46 4.23
C THR A 100 -15.83 3.73 5.64
N GLY A 101 -14.94 4.72 5.81
CA GLY A 101 -14.25 4.99 7.08
C GLY A 101 -13.13 4.01 7.41
N ALA A 102 -12.76 3.13 6.47
CA ALA A 102 -11.66 2.18 6.63
C ALA A 102 -10.30 2.88 6.80
N ASP A 103 -10.13 4.07 6.20
CA ASP A 103 -8.95 4.93 6.36
C ASP A 103 -8.61 5.17 7.83
N LYS A 104 -9.61 5.53 8.64
CA LYS A 104 -9.44 5.81 10.07
C LYS A 104 -9.03 4.57 10.86
N ILE A 105 -9.65 3.43 10.54
CA ILE A 105 -9.34 2.15 11.23
C ILE A 105 -7.92 1.70 10.86
N ILE A 106 -7.53 1.79 9.60
CA ILE A 106 -6.16 1.44 9.15
C ILE A 106 -5.13 2.30 9.90
N VAL A 107 -5.32 3.63 9.95
CA VAL A 107 -4.42 4.54 10.68
C VAL A 107 -4.37 4.20 12.17
N GLU A 108 -5.51 3.92 12.80
CA GLU A 108 -5.58 3.50 14.20
C GLU A 108 -4.77 2.21 14.43
N GLN A 109 -4.93 1.19 13.59
CA GLN A 109 -4.25 -0.09 13.72
C GLN A 109 -2.73 0.03 13.49
N ILE A 110 -2.30 0.86 12.53
CA ILE A 110 -0.87 1.18 12.31
C ILE A 110 -0.29 1.85 13.56
N ASN A 111 -0.98 2.83 14.12
CA ASN A 111 -0.53 3.52 15.33
C ASN A 111 -0.51 2.62 16.57
N ALA A 112 -1.38 1.62 16.63
CA ALA A 112 -1.36 0.56 17.65
C ALA A 112 -0.18 -0.43 17.48
N GLY A 113 0.55 -0.36 16.35
CA GLY A 113 1.75 -1.19 16.09
C GLY A 113 1.50 -2.38 15.16
N LYS A 114 0.30 -2.52 14.59
CA LYS A 114 0.03 -3.55 13.59
C LYS A 114 0.90 -3.30 12.36
N LEU A 115 1.56 -4.35 11.85
CA LEU A 115 2.35 -4.24 10.63
C LEU A 115 1.45 -4.04 9.41
N TYR A 116 1.71 -2.94 8.71
CA TYR A 116 1.08 -2.63 7.43
C TYR A 116 2.03 -2.97 6.28
N ILE A 117 1.51 -3.66 5.28
CA ILE A 117 2.21 -4.06 4.07
C ILE A 117 1.52 -3.37 2.90
N GLY A 118 2.22 -2.44 2.25
CA GLY A 118 1.72 -1.73 1.06
C GLY A 118 2.42 -2.18 -0.22
N GLU A 119 1.63 -2.37 -1.28
CA GLU A 119 2.15 -2.59 -2.62
C GLU A 119 1.65 -1.49 -3.57
N SER A 120 2.55 -0.80 -4.26
CA SER A 120 2.25 0.25 -5.24
C SER A 120 1.24 1.29 -4.69
N ALA A 121 -0.02 1.31 -5.14
CA ALA A 121 -1.07 2.17 -4.59
C ALA A 121 -1.21 2.04 -3.07
N GLY A 122 -1.09 0.83 -2.53
CA GLY A 122 -1.07 0.58 -1.09
C GLY A 122 0.11 1.21 -0.36
N SER A 123 1.24 1.44 -1.04
CA SER A 123 2.36 2.21 -0.49
C SER A 123 2.10 3.71 -0.58
N MET A 124 1.58 4.19 -1.73
CA MET A 124 1.35 5.61 -2.00
C MET A 124 0.27 6.22 -1.10
N ILE A 125 -0.74 5.45 -0.73
CA ILE A 125 -1.88 5.91 0.07
C ILE A 125 -1.48 6.40 1.48
N LEU A 126 -0.31 6.00 2.00
CA LEU A 126 0.17 6.42 3.30
C LEU A 126 0.81 7.81 3.32
N SER A 127 1.09 8.42 2.15
CA SER A 127 1.64 9.77 2.03
C SER A 127 0.66 10.83 2.54
N PRO A 128 1.12 12.09 2.73
CA PRO A 128 0.23 13.19 3.12
C PRO A 128 -0.84 13.49 2.08
N ASN A 129 -0.51 13.37 0.79
CA ASN A 129 -1.40 13.68 -0.33
C ASN A 129 -1.01 12.88 -1.57
N ILE A 130 -1.98 12.42 -2.37
CA ILE A 130 -1.73 11.60 -3.55
C ILE A 130 -1.81 12.36 -4.88
N GLU A 131 -1.79 13.68 -4.88
CA GLU A 131 -1.86 14.44 -6.14
C GLU A 131 -0.74 14.08 -7.12
N TYR A 132 0.44 13.75 -6.63
CA TYR A 132 1.58 13.33 -7.44
C TYR A 132 1.32 12.04 -8.24
N ALA A 133 0.38 11.19 -7.79
CA ALA A 133 -0.02 9.96 -8.48
C ALA A 133 -0.73 10.20 -9.82
N LYS A 134 -1.19 11.43 -10.11
CA LYS A 134 -1.87 11.77 -11.39
C LYS A 134 -1.07 11.47 -12.65
N GLU A 135 0.25 11.40 -12.52
CA GLU A 135 1.12 11.05 -13.65
C GLU A 135 1.14 9.52 -13.90
N MET A 136 0.67 8.73 -12.94
CA MET A 136 0.69 7.26 -12.98
C MET A 136 -0.72 6.66 -13.10
N ASP A 137 -1.69 7.20 -12.36
CA ASP A 137 -3.04 6.67 -12.23
C ASP A 137 -4.09 7.64 -12.80
N ASP A 138 -5.17 7.10 -13.36
CA ASP A 138 -6.31 7.89 -13.80
C ASP A 138 -7.16 8.34 -12.59
N TYR A 139 -7.00 9.61 -12.21
CA TYR A 139 -7.74 10.22 -11.10
C TYR A 139 -9.23 10.41 -11.39
N LYS A 140 -9.64 10.40 -12.67
CA LYS A 140 -11.05 10.62 -13.07
C LYS A 140 -11.97 9.45 -12.70
N ILE A 141 -11.41 8.29 -12.40
CA ILE A 141 -12.14 7.11 -11.96
C ILE A 141 -12.79 7.35 -10.58
N ALA A 142 -12.14 8.13 -9.72
CA ALA A 142 -12.61 8.45 -8.38
C ALA A 142 -13.49 9.70 -8.37
N THR A 143 -14.69 9.62 -8.95
CA THR A 143 -15.61 10.75 -9.14
C THR A 143 -16.19 11.33 -7.85
N GLY A 144 -16.16 10.59 -6.76
CA GLY A 144 -16.63 11.00 -5.44
C GLY A 144 -15.50 11.48 -4.50
N LEU A 145 -14.30 11.72 -5.03
CA LEU A 145 -13.17 12.15 -4.20
C LEU A 145 -13.06 13.68 -4.19
N ASP A 146 -13.34 14.30 -3.06
CA ASP A 146 -13.32 15.77 -2.90
C ASP A 146 -11.92 16.34 -2.61
N SER A 147 -11.00 15.54 -2.08
CA SER A 147 -9.63 15.93 -1.73
C SER A 147 -8.66 14.78 -1.97
N TYR A 148 -7.42 15.11 -2.39
CA TYR A 148 -6.32 14.15 -2.53
C TYR A 148 -5.52 13.95 -1.24
N ASP A 149 -5.93 14.55 -0.12
CA ASP A 149 -5.31 14.29 1.18
C ASP A 149 -5.48 12.81 1.52
N ALA A 150 -4.37 12.13 1.76
CA ALA A 150 -4.33 10.69 1.96
C ALA A 150 -4.26 10.33 3.45
N LEU A 151 -3.78 9.15 3.81
CA LEU A 151 -3.81 8.69 5.19
C LEU A 151 -2.80 9.41 6.10
N HIS A 152 -1.81 10.08 5.53
CA HIS A 152 -0.78 10.86 6.22
C HIS A 152 -0.14 10.09 7.39
N VAL A 153 0.26 8.86 7.13
CA VAL A 153 0.96 8.01 8.10
C VAL A 153 2.46 8.27 8.09
N VAL A 154 2.99 8.70 6.94
CA VAL A 154 4.40 9.06 6.73
C VAL A 154 4.52 10.48 6.18
N GLU A 155 5.68 11.13 6.39
CA GLU A 155 5.97 12.50 5.92
C GLU A 155 6.67 12.54 4.56
N PHE A 156 6.80 11.41 3.91
CA PHE A 156 7.40 11.27 2.58
C PHE A 156 6.40 10.67 1.57
N TYR A 157 6.79 10.67 0.31
CA TYR A 157 5.96 10.23 -0.80
C TYR A 157 6.61 9.02 -1.48
N PRO A 158 6.13 7.78 -1.22
CA PRO A 158 6.60 6.60 -1.94
C PRO A 158 6.33 6.74 -3.43
N VAL A 159 7.34 6.51 -4.28
CA VAL A 159 7.20 6.50 -5.73
C VAL A 159 7.58 5.12 -6.24
N PRO A 160 6.60 4.21 -6.41
CA PRO A 160 6.85 2.84 -6.84
C PRO A 160 7.26 2.77 -8.31
N HIS A 161 7.82 1.61 -8.70
CA HIS A 161 8.18 1.27 -10.08
C HIS A 161 9.30 2.13 -10.70
N TYR A 162 10.15 2.76 -9.88
CA TYR A 162 11.31 3.50 -10.37
C TYR A 162 12.16 2.60 -11.27
N THR A 163 12.47 3.11 -12.49
CA THR A 163 13.17 2.40 -13.56
C THR A 163 12.44 1.18 -14.19
N ASN A 164 11.27 0.79 -13.69
CA ASN A 164 10.56 -0.39 -14.16
C ASN A 164 9.47 -0.06 -15.19
N SER A 165 9.45 -0.83 -16.29
CA SER A 165 8.36 -0.80 -17.28
C SER A 165 7.08 -1.42 -16.66
N PRO A 166 5.89 -0.90 -17.00
CA PRO A 166 5.61 0.19 -17.96
C PRO A 166 5.65 1.59 -17.35
N PHE A 167 5.88 1.75 -16.05
CA PHE A 167 5.72 2.99 -15.29
C PHE A 167 6.92 3.94 -15.36
N LYS A 168 8.06 3.52 -15.93
CA LYS A 168 9.30 4.32 -15.94
C LYS A 168 9.08 5.78 -16.34
N LYS A 169 8.35 6.04 -17.44
CA LYS A 169 8.10 7.41 -17.91
C LYS A 169 7.21 8.22 -16.97
N ALA A 170 6.23 7.57 -16.34
CA ALA A 170 5.35 8.22 -15.36
C ALA A 170 6.14 8.62 -14.11
N VAL A 171 7.00 7.71 -13.62
CA VAL A 171 7.88 7.98 -12.47
C VAL A 171 8.87 9.11 -12.76
N GLU A 172 9.50 9.12 -13.94
CA GLU A 172 10.39 10.21 -14.36
C GLU A 172 9.69 11.58 -14.35
N LYS A 173 8.41 11.63 -14.79
CA LYS A 173 7.59 12.84 -14.71
C LYS A 173 7.27 13.24 -13.27
N ILE A 174 6.92 12.28 -12.41
CA ILE A 174 6.69 12.54 -10.98
C ILE A 174 7.94 13.18 -10.37
N ILE A 175 9.10 12.57 -10.56
CA ILE A 175 10.36 13.07 -10.01
C ILE A 175 10.62 14.50 -10.52
N SER A 176 10.64 14.72 -11.83
CA SER A 176 10.90 16.04 -12.43
C SER A 176 9.95 17.15 -11.94
N LYS A 177 8.67 16.79 -11.68
CA LYS A 177 7.63 17.78 -11.30
C LYS A 177 7.63 18.10 -9.81
N TYR A 178 8.00 17.12 -8.98
CA TYR A 178 7.77 17.20 -7.54
C TYR A 178 9.02 17.15 -6.66
N GLU A 179 10.20 16.71 -7.15
CA GLU A 179 11.42 16.56 -6.33
C GLU A 179 11.86 17.81 -5.56
N ALA A 180 11.59 19.01 -6.13
CA ALA A 180 11.90 20.27 -5.46
C ALA A 180 10.81 20.74 -4.47
N LYS A 181 9.68 20.01 -4.34
CA LYS A 181 8.50 20.45 -3.59
C LYS A 181 8.18 19.55 -2.42
N ILE A 182 8.40 18.24 -2.57
CA ILE A 182 8.04 17.21 -1.60
C ILE A 182 9.15 16.15 -1.51
N THR A 183 9.23 15.46 -0.37
CA THR A 183 10.23 14.41 -0.15
C THR A 183 9.80 13.12 -0.84
N LEU A 184 10.28 12.89 -2.05
CA LEU A 184 10.01 11.66 -2.81
C LEU A 184 10.95 10.54 -2.37
N ASN A 185 10.42 9.32 -2.22
CA ASN A 185 11.18 8.10 -2.00
C ASN A 185 10.93 7.11 -3.16
N PRO A 186 11.67 7.25 -4.29
CA PRO A 186 11.55 6.33 -5.41
C PRO A 186 12.12 4.96 -5.07
N ILE A 187 11.35 3.90 -5.39
CA ILE A 187 11.76 2.50 -5.24
C ILE A 187 11.46 1.69 -6.50
N SER A 188 12.40 0.81 -6.86
CA SER A 188 12.21 -0.16 -7.93
C SER A 188 11.42 -1.38 -7.46
N ASN A 189 11.11 -2.29 -8.38
CA ASN A 189 10.42 -3.55 -8.04
C ASN A 189 11.27 -4.50 -7.17
N SER A 190 12.59 -4.27 -7.08
CA SER A 190 13.50 -5.04 -6.22
C SER A 190 13.79 -4.37 -4.88
N GLN A 191 13.09 -3.29 -4.55
CA GLN A 191 13.31 -2.50 -3.34
C GLN A 191 12.06 -2.42 -2.47
N ALA A 192 12.28 -2.21 -1.17
CA ALA A 192 11.21 -1.87 -0.22
C ALA A 192 11.65 -0.72 0.68
N ILE A 193 10.69 0.12 1.11
CA ILE A 193 10.86 1.09 2.18
C ILE A 193 10.38 0.42 3.47
N LEU A 194 11.27 0.33 4.44
CA LEU A 194 10.97 -0.18 5.77
C LEU A 194 10.88 0.98 6.75
N VAL A 195 9.79 1.03 7.51
CA VAL A 195 9.59 2.02 8.57
C VAL A 195 9.42 1.32 9.91
N LYS A 196 10.30 1.61 10.86
CA LYS A 196 10.19 1.14 12.26
C LYS A 196 10.35 2.34 13.18
N ALA A 197 9.27 2.72 13.86
CA ALA A 197 9.14 4.00 14.57
C ALA A 197 9.43 5.20 13.62
N ASP A 198 10.49 5.97 13.89
CA ASP A 198 10.91 7.14 13.11
C ASP A 198 12.04 6.80 12.11
N THR A 199 12.50 5.55 12.11
CA THR A 199 13.56 5.11 11.20
C THR A 199 12.96 4.68 9.86
N VAL A 200 13.47 5.26 8.77
CA VAL A 200 13.08 4.94 7.40
C VAL A 200 14.32 4.48 6.64
N VAL A 201 14.28 3.29 6.06
CA VAL A 201 15.36 2.75 5.25
C VAL A 201 14.84 2.15 3.94
N ILE A 202 15.57 2.32 2.86
CA ILE A 202 15.32 1.62 1.59
C ILE A 202 16.28 0.44 1.51
N VAL A 203 15.72 -0.74 1.31
CA VAL A 203 16.48 -1.99 1.21
C VAL A 203 16.31 -2.63 -0.17
N ASN A 204 17.32 -3.39 -0.57
CA ASN A 204 17.32 -4.14 -1.83
C ASN A 204 17.22 -5.64 -1.54
N LYS A 205 16.55 -6.33 -2.45
CA LYS A 205 16.58 -7.81 -2.50
C LYS A 205 17.91 -8.31 -3.04
#